data_f6c05677e5ed28c0674f5d99cfb7c681
#
_entry.id   f6c05677e5ed28c0674f5d99cfb7c681
#
_cell.length_a   1.000
_cell.length_b   1.000
_cell.length_c   1.000
_cell.angle_alpha   90.00
_cell.angle_beta   90.00
_cell.angle_gamma   90.00
#
_symmetry.space_group_name_H-M   'P 1'
#
loop_
_entity.id
_entity.type
_entity.pdbx_description
1 polymer ?
#
loop_
_entity_poly.entity_id
_entity_poly.type
_entity_poly.pdbx_seq_one_letter_code
_entity_poly.pdbx_strand_id
1 'polypeptide(L)'
;MKFLRKIVFILGGGNFIGSVLIFIFAEWIVDVLLGAGYEQSVLLLRILAFLPFIISLSNIFGIQTMLVFGMKKQFNKVLLSAAIVNTIIVLPMIYFYQAIGVSVSMTITEIFVTLSMYYILKKNNIDLIRGKY
;
A
#
# COMPACT_ATOMS: atom_id res chain seq x y z
N MET A 1 22.09 8.48 1.05
CA MET A 1 21.24 8.21 2.23
C MET A 1 20.36 9.40 2.63
N LYS A 2 20.86 10.63 2.72
CA LYS A 2 20.00 11.84 2.78
C LYS A 2 18.97 11.89 1.64
N PHE A 3 19.33 11.34 0.48
CA PHE A 3 18.47 11.23 -0.70
C PHE A 3 17.28 10.28 -0.49
N LEU A 4 17.48 9.07 0.06
CA LEU A 4 16.38 8.12 0.36
C LEU A 4 15.40 8.69 1.38
N ARG A 5 15.89 9.35 2.42
CA ARG A 5 15.04 10.03 3.40
C ARG A 5 14.20 11.14 2.76
N LYS A 6 14.79 11.91 1.85
CA LYS A 6 14.08 12.95 1.09
C LYS A 6 13.00 12.35 0.21
N ILE A 7 13.26 11.21 -0.43
CA ILE A 7 12.28 10.45 -1.22
C ILE A 7 11.13 9.96 -0.34
N VAL A 8 11.41 9.40 0.85
CA VAL A 8 10.37 8.96 1.80
C VAL A 8 9.43 10.11 2.15
N PHE A 9 9.97 11.29 2.45
CA PHE A 9 9.15 12.43 2.83
C PHE A 9 8.38 13.03 1.64
N ILE A 10 8.99 13.11 0.46
CA ILE A 10 8.35 13.70 -0.73
C ILE A 10 7.28 12.76 -1.29
N LEU A 11 7.64 11.50 -1.55
CA LEU A 11 6.70 10.53 -2.12
C LEU A 11 5.66 10.07 -1.09
N GLY A 12 6.07 9.79 0.13
CA GLY A 12 5.15 9.40 1.21
C GLY A 12 4.18 10.53 1.55
N GLY A 13 4.70 11.74 1.76
CA GLY A 13 3.88 12.92 2.06
C GLY A 13 2.96 13.31 0.90
N GLY A 14 3.47 13.34 -0.33
CA GLY A 14 2.67 13.67 -1.52
C GLY A 14 1.56 12.65 -1.77
N ASN A 15 1.86 11.36 -1.68
CA ASN A 15 0.84 10.30 -1.81
C ASN A 15 -0.15 10.29 -0.65
N PHE A 16 0.28 10.63 0.56
CA PHE A 16 -0.63 10.77 1.70
C PHE A 16 -1.64 11.90 1.47
N ILE A 17 -1.17 13.07 1.04
CA ILE A 17 -2.07 14.21 0.71
C ILE A 17 -3.02 13.82 -0.41
N GLY A 18 -2.52 13.18 -1.48
CA GLY A 18 -3.35 12.68 -2.58
C GLY A 18 -4.41 11.67 -2.11
N SER A 19 -4.05 10.75 -1.23
CA SER A 19 -4.97 9.77 -0.63
C SER A 19 -6.08 10.44 0.18
N VAL A 20 -5.73 11.44 0.99
CA VAL A 20 -6.70 12.21 1.78
C VAL A 20 -7.65 12.99 0.87
N LEU A 21 -7.14 13.61 -0.18
CA LEU A 21 -7.98 14.32 -1.16
C LEU A 21 -8.94 13.37 -1.88
N ILE A 22 -8.47 12.21 -2.34
CA ILE A 22 -9.34 11.20 -2.97
C ILE A 22 -10.42 10.74 -1.98
N PHE A 23 -10.08 10.50 -0.73
CA PHE A 23 -11.04 10.08 0.29
C PHE A 23 -12.13 11.13 0.56
N ILE A 24 -11.74 12.40 0.66
CA ILE A 24 -12.69 13.51 0.93
C ILE A 24 -13.58 13.75 -0.30
N PHE A 25 -12.99 13.78 -1.49
CA PHE A 25 -13.71 14.08 -2.73
C PHE A 25 -14.30 12.84 -3.42
N ALA A 26 -14.31 11.67 -2.77
CA ALA A 26 -14.77 10.42 -3.37
C ALA A 26 -16.19 10.51 -3.95
N GLU A 27 -17.12 11.12 -3.25
CA GLU A 27 -18.50 11.34 -3.73
C GLU A 27 -18.52 12.19 -4.99
N TRP A 28 -17.88 13.35 -4.95
CA TRP A 28 -17.81 14.25 -6.10
C TRP A 28 -17.13 13.60 -7.32
N ILE A 29 -16.06 12.84 -7.11
CA ILE A 29 -15.36 12.14 -8.18
C ILE A 29 -16.28 11.10 -8.83
N VAL A 30 -16.99 10.31 -8.02
CA VAL A 30 -17.92 9.28 -8.52
C VAL A 30 -19.10 9.92 -9.24
N ASP A 31 -19.70 10.98 -8.70
CA ASP A 31 -20.83 11.69 -9.31
C ASP A 31 -20.44 12.29 -10.67
N VAL A 32 -19.25 12.86 -10.79
CA VAL A 32 -18.77 13.45 -12.06
C VAL A 32 -18.45 12.38 -13.11
N LEU A 33 -17.86 11.24 -12.70
CA LEU A 33 -17.41 10.21 -13.62
C LEU A 33 -18.50 9.19 -13.99
N LEU A 34 -19.33 8.80 -13.04
CA LEU A 34 -20.30 7.71 -13.18
C LEU A 34 -21.77 8.21 -13.11
N GLY A 35 -22.01 9.37 -12.50
CA GLY A 35 -23.34 9.90 -12.26
C GLY A 35 -24.02 9.37 -11.00
N ALA A 36 -25.26 9.75 -10.78
CA ALA A 36 -26.04 9.34 -9.61
C ALA A 36 -26.38 7.83 -9.64
N GLY A 37 -26.37 7.20 -8.47
CA GLY A 37 -26.74 5.78 -8.30
C GLY A 37 -25.55 4.83 -8.10
N TYR A 38 -24.33 5.34 -8.04
CA TYR A 38 -23.11 4.54 -7.84
C TYR A 38 -22.54 4.65 -6.42
N GLU A 39 -23.39 4.62 -5.39
CA GLU A 39 -22.98 4.77 -3.98
C GLU A 39 -21.94 3.70 -3.54
N GLN A 40 -22.05 2.47 -4.06
CA GLN A 40 -21.06 1.43 -3.78
C GLN A 40 -19.68 1.78 -4.32
N SER A 41 -19.60 2.50 -5.43
CA SER A 41 -18.33 2.96 -6.01
C SER A 41 -17.67 4.03 -5.14
N VAL A 42 -18.44 4.85 -4.43
CA VAL A 42 -17.92 5.81 -3.44
C VAL A 42 -17.22 5.06 -2.30
N LEU A 43 -17.87 4.03 -1.76
CA LEU A 43 -17.27 3.20 -0.71
C LEU A 43 -15.98 2.51 -1.19
N LEU A 44 -16.01 1.93 -2.38
CA LEU A 44 -14.82 1.32 -3.01
C LEU A 44 -13.68 2.34 -3.15
N LEU A 45 -13.98 3.52 -3.67
CA LEU A 45 -12.99 4.57 -3.85
C LEU A 45 -12.40 5.05 -2.52
N ARG A 46 -13.20 5.14 -1.46
CA ARG A 46 -12.73 5.48 -0.11
C ARG A 46 -11.81 4.41 0.48
N ILE A 47 -12.14 3.12 0.31
CA ILE A 47 -11.29 2.00 0.77
C ILE A 47 -9.95 2.04 0.01
N LEU A 48 -9.99 2.24 -1.30
CA LEU A 48 -8.80 2.25 -2.15
C LEU A 48 -8.01 3.57 -2.08
N ALA A 49 -8.57 4.63 -1.52
CA ALA A 49 -7.94 5.96 -1.48
C ALA A 49 -6.57 5.96 -0.80
N PHE A 50 -6.37 5.12 0.23
CA PHE A 50 -5.09 5.01 0.95
C PHE A 50 -4.09 4.02 0.34
N LEU A 51 -4.51 3.23 -0.65
CA LEU A 51 -3.63 2.29 -1.35
C LEU A 51 -2.39 2.96 -1.98
N PRO A 52 -2.50 4.08 -2.71
CA PRO A 52 -1.33 4.75 -3.29
C PRO A 52 -0.29 5.13 -2.23
N PHE A 53 -0.73 5.57 -1.05
CA PHE A 53 0.17 5.88 0.06
C PHE A 53 0.88 4.62 0.58
N ILE A 54 0.14 3.54 0.85
CA ILE A 54 0.69 2.27 1.35
C ILE A 54 1.65 1.66 0.32
N ILE A 55 1.27 1.62 -0.97
CA ILE A 55 2.10 1.13 -2.06
C ILE A 55 3.39 1.96 -2.21
N SER A 56 3.30 3.27 -2.03
CA SER A 56 4.50 4.12 -2.07
C SER A 56 5.48 3.77 -0.96
N LEU A 57 5.01 3.46 0.24
CA LEU A 57 5.84 3.00 1.35
C LEU A 57 6.46 1.63 1.06
N SER A 58 5.68 0.67 0.54
CA SER A 58 6.20 -0.66 0.19
C SER A 58 7.25 -0.58 -0.93
N ASN A 59 7.08 0.30 -1.91
CA ASN A 59 8.08 0.56 -2.95
C ASN A 59 9.37 1.15 -2.39
N ILE A 60 9.27 2.09 -1.46
CA ILE A 60 10.45 2.69 -0.81
C ILE A 60 11.21 1.63 0.00
N PHE A 61 10.51 0.84 0.80
CA PHE A 61 11.14 -0.21 1.61
C PHE A 61 11.66 -1.37 0.77
N GLY A 62 10.89 -1.81 -0.23
CA GLY A 62 11.23 -2.94 -1.09
C GLY A 62 12.23 -2.58 -2.18
N ILE A 63 11.77 -1.82 -3.18
CA ILE A 63 12.54 -1.58 -4.40
C ILE A 63 13.72 -0.65 -4.13
N GLN A 64 13.47 0.48 -3.47
CA GLN A 64 14.49 1.50 -3.28
C GLN A 64 15.45 1.20 -2.13
N THR A 65 15.10 0.28 -1.24
CA THR A 65 15.95 -0.07 -0.10
C THR A 65 16.40 -1.52 -0.16
N MET A 66 15.50 -2.50 -0.02
CA MET A 66 15.89 -3.91 0.05
C MET A 66 16.68 -4.37 -1.19
N LEU A 67 16.26 -3.98 -2.39
CA LEU A 67 16.96 -4.38 -3.62
C LEU A 67 18.32 -3.68 -3.74
N VAL A 68 18.42 -2.42 -3.34
CA VAL A 68 19.69 -1.66 -3.36
C VAL A 68 20.69 -2.24 -2.36
N PHE A 69 20.23 -2.69 -1.19
CA PHE A 69 21.07 -3.36 -0.20
C PHE A 69 21.30 -4.86 -0.48
N GLY A 70 20.94 -5.35 -1.67
CA GLY A 70 21.19 -6.74 -2.09
C GLY A 70 20.28 -7.78 -1.42
N MET A 71 19.19 -7.38 -0.76
CA MET A 71 18.28 -8.24 -0.01
C MET A 71 17.21 -8.90 -0.89
N LYS A 72 17.55 -9.27 -2.15
CA LYS A 72 16.62 -9.85 -3.15
C LYS A 72 15.88 -11.08 -2.64
N LYS A 73 16.56 -11.97 -1.92
CA LYS A 73 15.94 -13.20 -1.38
C LYS A 73 14.84 -12.89 -0.37
N GLN A 74 15.06 -11.93 0.50
CA GLN A 74 14.09 -11.50 1.52
C GLN A 74 12.92 -10.75 0.89
N PHE A 75 13.20 -9.87 -0.08
CA PHE A 75 12.19 -9.19 -0.87
C PHE A 75 11.25 -10.19 -1.58
N ASN A 76 11.80 -11.17 -2.31
CA ASN A 76 11.02 -12.19 -2.99
C ASN A 76 10.20 -13.06 -2.02
N LYS A 77 10.74 -13.37 -0.83
CA LYS A 77 9.99 -14.09 0.21
C LYS A 77 8.78 -13.30 0.69
N VAL A 78 8.90 -12.00 0.89
CA VAL A 78 7.78 -11.15 1.29
C VAL A 78 6.71 -11.14 0.21
N LEU A 79 7.08 -10.95 -1.06
CA LEU A 79 6.13 -10.95 -2.16
C LEU A 79 5.40 -12.28 -2.33
N LEU A 80 6.14 -13.40 -2.22
CA LEU A 80 5.54 -14.73 -2.32
C LEU A 80 4.57 -15.01 -1.15
N SER A 81 4.96 -14.68 0.08
CA SER A 81 4.08 -14.80 1.24
C SER A 81 2.86 -13.90 1.12
N ALA A 82 3.01 -12.68 0.60
CA ALA A 82 1.90 -11.78 0.35
C ALA A 82 0.92 -12.33 -0.70
N ALA A 83 1.43 -12.94 -1.77
CA ALA A 83 0.60 -13.59 -2.79
C ALA A 83 -0.24 -14.75 -2.20
N ILE A 84 0.38 -15.57 -1.35
CA ILE A 84 -0.34 -16.67 -0.65
C ILE A 84 -1.40 -16.11 0.29
N VAL A 85 -1.04 -15.13 1.12
CA VAL A 85 -1.96 -14.48 2.07
C VAL A 85 -3.12 -13.82 1.32
N ASN A 86 -2.84 -13.09 0.23
CA ASN A 86 -3.88 -12.47 -0.58
C ASN A 86 -4.82 -13.51 -1.18
N THR A 87 -4.31 -14.60 -1.73
CA THR A 87 -5.13 -15.67 -2.31
C THR A 87 -6.06 -16.28 -1.28
N ILE A 88 -5.58 -16.55 -0.06
CA ILE A 88 -6.38 -17.10 1.03
C ILE A 88 -7.48 -16.14 1.46
N ILE A 89 -7.19 -14.83 1.51
CA ILE A 89 -8.15 -13.82 1.97
C ILE A 89 -9.14 -13.45 0.87
N VAL A 90 -8.67 -13.28 -0.38
CA VAL A 90 -9.50 -12.74 -1.47
C VAL A 90 -10.62 -13.72 -1.87
N LEU A 91 -10.37 -15.03 -1.84
CA LEU A 91 -11.36 -16.03 -2.26
C LEU A 91 -12.65 -15.96 -1.41
N PRO A 92 -12.61 -16.04 -0.06
CA PRO A 92 -13.81 -15.86 0.74
C PRO A 92 -14.37 -14.42 0.67
N MET A 93 -13.51 -13.42 0.57
CA MET A 93 -13.94 -12.04 0.48
C MET A 93 -14.72 -11.72 -0.81
N ILE A 94 -14.32 -12.28 -1.95
CA ILE A 94 -15.10 -12.17 -3.20
C ILE A 94 -16.46 -12.81 -3.04
N TYR A 95 -16.51 -13.99 -2.43
CA TYR A 95 -17.76 -14.73 -2.29
C TYR A 95 -18.80 -13.98 -1.44
N PHE A 96 -18.38 -13.38 -0.32
CA PHE A 96 -19.29 -12.70 0.60
C PHE A 96 -19.51 -11.22 0.29
N TYR A 97 -18.49 -10.52 -0.22
CA TYR A 97 -18.50 -9.05 -0.32
C TYR A 97 -18.20 -8.53 -1.73
N GLN A 98 -18.05 -9.41 -2.72
CA GLN A 98 -17.80 -9.05 -4.14
C GLN A 98 -16.66 -8.03 -4.29
N ALA A 99 -16.90 -6.91 -4.98
CA ALA A 99 -15.90 -5.89 -5.26
C ALA A 99 -15.33 -5.22 -3.98
N ILE A 100 -16.16 -5.03 -2.97
CA ILE A 100 -15.73 -4.48 -1.66
C ILE A 100 -14.74 -5.45 -1.01
N GLY A 101 -15.02 -6.76 -1.05
CA GLY A 101 -14.14 -7.79 -0.51
C GLY A 101 -12.76 -7.81 -1.17
N VAL A 102 -12.71 -7.65 -2.50
CA VAL A 102 -11.43 -7.53 -3.23
C VAL A 102 -10.65 -6.32 -2.75
N SER A 103 -11.28 -5.15 -2.66
CA SER A 103 -10.63 -3.90 -2.24
C SER A 103 -10.06 -3.99 -0.83
N VAL A 104 -10.80 -4.58 0.08
CA VAL A 104 -10.34 -4.83 1.47
C VAL A 104 -9.18 -5.81 1.50
N SER A 105 -9.25 -6.92 0.76
CA SER A 105 -8.16 -7.91 0.72
C SER A 105 -6.87 -7.32 0.13
N MET A 106 -6.97 -6.50 -0.91
CA MET A 106 -5.81 -5.78 -1.46
C MET A 106 -5.18 -4.85 -0.43
N THR A 107 -6.00 -4.05 0.27
CA THR A 107 -5.51 -3.13 1.31
C THR A 107 -4.81 -3.88 2.44
N ILE A 108 -5.40 -4.97 2.93
CA ILE A 108 -4.80 -5.82 3.98
C ILE A 108 -3.47 -6.39 3.50
N THR A 109 -3.40 -6.88 2.26
CA THR A 109 -2.18 -7.46 1.69
C THR A 109 -1.06 -6.41 1.56
N GLU A 110 -1.37 -5.21 1.11
CA GLU A 110 -0.38 -4.12 0.99
C GLU A 110 0.12 -3.66 2.37
N ILE A 111 -0.74 -3.61 3.38
CA ILE A 111 -0.32 -3.35 4.75
C ILE A 111 0.62 -4.46 5.23
N PHE A 112 0.29 -5.73 4.98
CA PHE A 112 1.14 -6.87 5.33
C PHE A 112 2.52 -6.78 4.67
N VAL A 113 2.58 -6.48 3.37
CA VAL A 113 3.83 -6.31 2.61
C VAL A 113 4.68 -5.19 3.22
N THR A 114 4.07 -4.02 3.42
CA THR A 114 4.75 -2.82 3.95
C THR A 114 5.32 -3.08 5.34
N LEU A 115 4.54 -3.67 6.25
CA LEU A 115 4.99 -3.99 7.61
C LEU A 115 6.08 -5.08 7.62
N SER A 116 5.95 -6.10 6.77
CA SER A 116 6.96 -7.17 6.64
C SER A 116 8.29 -6.63 6.16
N MET A 117 8.27 -5.77 5.13
CA MET A 117 9.49 -5.12 4.61
C MET A 117 10.12 -4.20 5.65
N TYR A 118 9.32 -3.37 6.32
CA TYR A 118 9.81 -2.51 7.40
C TYR A 118 10.45 -3.32 8.54
N TYR A 119 9.82 -4.41 8.98
CA TYR A 119 10.35 -5.29 10.03
C TYR A 119 11.69 -5.91 9.64
N ILE A 120 11.81 -6.40 8.39
CA ILE A 120 13.04 -7.00 7.88
C ILE A 120 14.17 -5.96 7.82
N LEU A 121 13.89 -4.75 7.36
CA LEU A 121 14.86 -3.66 7.34
C LEU A 121 15.34 -3.30 8.74
N LYS A 122 14.42 -3.16 9.68
CA LYS A 122 14.75 -2.88 11.08
C LYS A 122 15.59 -3.99 11.72
N LYS A 123 15.29 -5.26 11.44
CA LYS A 123 16.07 -6.41 11.92
C LYS A 123 17.50 -6.41 11.38
N ASN A 124 17.73 -5.87 10.18
CA ASN A 124 19.06 -5.74 9.58
C ASN A 124 19.73 -4.40 9.91
N ASN A 125 19.28 -3.70 10.95
CA ASN A 125 19.80 -2.40 11.41
C ASN A 125 19.72 -1.27 10.35
N ILE A 126 18.81 -1.40 9.36
CA ILE A 126 18.55 -0.37 8.36
C ILE A 126 17.31 0.41 8.81
N ASP A 127 17.51 1.53 9.49
CA ASP A 127 16.41 2.39 9.96
C ASP A 127 16.35 3.66 9.11
N LEU A 128 15.47 3.64 8.10
CA LEU A 128 15.28 4.76 7.17
C LEU A 128 14.68 6.01 7.85
N ILE A 129 13.91 5.79 8.93
CA ILE A 129 13.23 6.88 9.65
C ILE A 129 14.22 7.60 10.55
N ARG A 130 15.09 6.85 11.25
CA ARG A 130 16.10 7.38 12.18
C ARG A 130 17.46 7.64 11.55
N GLY A 131 17.66 7.23 10.29
CA GLY A 131 18.94 7.43 9.58
C GLY A 131 20.12 6.64 10.18
N LYS A 132 19.86 5.53 10.86
CA LYS A 132 20.87 4.58 11.36
C LYS A 132 20.97 3.39 10.42
N TYR A 133 22.20 3.03 10.09
CA TYR A 133 22.55 1.91 9.18
C TYR A 133 23.64 1.06 9.83
#